data_109aeb56fb87ea14e02039cf61178964
#
_entry.id   109aeb56fb87ea14e02039cf61178964
#
_cell.length_a   1.000
_cell.length_b   1.000
_cell.length_c   1.000
_cell.angle_alpha   90.00
_cell.angle_beta   90.00
_cell.angle_gamma   90.00
#
_symmetry.space_group_name_H-M   'P 1'
#
loop_
_entity.id
_entity.type
_entity.pdbx_description
1 polymer ?
#
loop_
_entity_poly.entity_id
_entity_poly.type
_entity_poly.pdbx_seq_one_letter_code
_entity_poly.pdbx_strand_id
1 'polypeptide(L)'
;MFFKDMTNGSSDTAAVPKRVFIVYQYVKSKNGISRNDLKEALEPAYITSDIKLSTSVINAAEELGLIKQEDGFYYQKAPDLKTIEDMRRYINGNINSIKDGAFYKITSEIFNMTSNELMSYKQLTEMARDISSHSLQSITPEGLRAWRFWGQFLGFGYLSNLVFMPNAALFIEDLIHNNEFSKGVLYSVDEFLDIVSPSINIILNNSDKNLKTFNYGVTCGLSTLEATGRIKTQHILDHDVWNTMNIGLGSQRITNIEIL
;
A
#
# COMPACT_ATOMS: atom_id res chain seq x y z
N MET A 1 10.47 9.10 -11.00
CA MET A 1 10.55 8.09 -9.91
C MET A 1 9.16 7.52 -9.72
N PHE A 2 9.02 6.19 -9.61
CA PHE A 2 7.73 5.51 -9.71
C PHE A 2 6.72 5.92 -8.62
N PHE A 3 7.08 5.76 -7.33
CA PHE A 3 6.17 6.08 -6.23
C PHE A 3 6.00 7.58 -5.98
N LYS A 4 6.95 8.39 -6.45
CA LYS A 4 6.93 9.84 -6.26
C LYS A 4 6.06 10.56 -7.29
N ASP A 5 6.11 10.16 -8.55
CA ASP A 5 5.51 10.96 -9.63
C ASP A 5 4.34 10.28 -10.32
N MET A 6 4.35 8.98 -10.55
CA MET A 6 3.32 8.19 -11.28
C MET A 6 2.77 8.88 -12.55
N THR A 7 3.63 9.65 -13.22
CA THR A 7 3.29 10.48 -14.38
C THR A 7 3.86 9.94 -15.70
N ASN A 8 4.76 8.94 -15.63
CA ASN A 8 5.60 8.51 -16.74
C ASN A 8 5.04 7.33 -17.56
N GLY A 9 3.72 7.17 -17.63
CA GLY A 9 3.06 6.31 -18.60
C GLY A 9 3.51 4.84 -18.58
N SER A 10 3.97 4.34 -19.71
CA SER A 10 4.28 2.91 -19.90
C SER A 10 5.43 2.38 -19.04
N SER A 11 6.37 3.21 -18.60
CA SER A 11 7.47 2.80 -17.74
C SER A 11 7.00 2.45 -16.32
N ASP A 12 5.94 3.09 -15.84
CA ASP A 12 5.40 2.85 -14.49
C ASP A 12 4.77 1.45 -14.38
N THR A 13 4.16 0.95 -15.45
CA THR A 13 3.58 -0.41 -15.48
C THR A 13 4.62 -1.52 -15.48
N ALA A 14 5.89 -1.22 -15.72
CA ALA A 14 6.98 -2.19 -15.68
C ALA A 14 7.41 -2.56 -14.26
N ALA A 15 7.31 -1.61 -13.32
CA ALA A 15 7.73 -1.78 -11.93
C ALA A 15 6.69 -2.52 -11.09
N VAL A 16 6.32 -3.73 -11.50
CA VAL A 16 5.40 -4.59 -10.73
C VAL A 16 6.10 -5.27 -9.54
N PRO A 17 5.38 -5.62 -8.46
CA PRO A 17 5.95 -6.16 -7.23
C PRO A 17 6.92 -7.34 -7.44
N LYS A 18 6.55 -8.31 -8.28
CA LYS A 18 7.41 -9.48 -8.57
C LYS A 18 8.74 -9.10 -9.19
N ARG A 19 8.75 -8.15 -10.12
CA ARG A 19 10.01 -7.69 -10.75
C ARG A 19 10.88 -6.94 -9.76
N VAL A 20 10.29 -6.11 -8.93
CA VAL A 20 11.01 -5.38 -7.87
C VAL A 20 11.62 -6.36 -6.87
N PHE A 21 10.89 -7.41 -6.50
CA PHE A 21 11.42 -8.46 -5.63
C PHE A 21 12.60 -9.21 -6.26
N ILE A 22 12.55 -9.52 -7.57
CA ILE A 22 13.67 -10.14 -8.30
C ILE A 22 14.90 -9.23 -8.26
N VAL A 23 14.73 -7.93 -8.49
CA VAL A 23 15.86 -6.96 -8.39
C VAL A 23 16.47 -6.99 -6.99
N TYR A 24 15.64 -6.93 -5.96
CA TYR A 24 16.12 -7.02 -4.57
C TYR A 24 16.92 -8.32 -4.33
N GLN A 25 16.36 -9.48 -4.70
CA GLN A 25 17.04 -10.78 -4.51
C GLN A 25 18.35 -10.85 -5.29
N TYR A 26 18.39 -10.32 -6.51
CA TYR A 26 19.60 -10.31 -7.31
C TYR A 26 20.70 -9.43 -6.72
N VAL A 27 20.38 -8.19 -6.32
CA VAL A 27 21.32 -7.28 -5.64
C VAL A 27 21.85 -7.92 -4.36
N LYS A 28 20.97 -8.51 -3.53
CA LYS A 28 21.33 -9.24 -2.32
C LYS A 28 22.35 -10.35 -2.60
N SER A 29 22.17 -11.11 -3.68
CA SER A 29 23.05 -12.24 -4.03
C SER A 29 24.47 -11.81 -4.46
N LYS A 30 24.66 -10.54 -4.86
CA LYS A 30 25.93 -10.04 -5.43
C LYS A 30 26.81 -9.29 -4.44
N ASN A 31 26.30 -8.93 -3.26
CA ASN A 31 27.04 -8.13 -2.26
C ASN A 31 27.69 -6.87 -2.84
N GLY A 32 26.97 -6.18 -3.72
CA GLY A 32 27.41 -5.02 -4.47
C GLY A 32 27.44 -5.31 -5.98
N ILE A 33 26.68 -4.53 -6.74
CA ILE A 33 26.61 -4.67 -8.21
C ILE A 33 26.55 -3.27 -8.86
N SER A 34 27.33 -3.06 -9.93
CA SER A 34 27.26 -1.81 -10.66
C SER A 34 25.91 -1.62 -11.34
N ARG A 35 25.52 -0.36 -11.60
CA ARG A 35 24.27 -0.06 -12.30
C ARG A 35 24.22 -0.70 -13.69
N ASN A 36 25.34 -0.74 -14.39
CA ASN A 36 25.41 -1.29 -15.74
C ASN A 36 25.26 -2.81 -15.72
N ASP A 37 25.95 -3.51 -14.82
CA ASP A 37 25.84 -4.96 -14.69
C ASP A 37 24.45 -5.37 -14.22
N LEU A 38 23.82 -4.60 -13.33
CA LEU A 38 22.46 -4.85 -12.91
C LEU A 38 21.47 -4.70 -14.07
N LYS A 39 21.62 -3.65 -14.88
CA LYS A 39 20.78 -3.47 -16.08
C LYS A 39 20.98 -4.58 -17.10
N GLU A 40 22.24 -4.94 -17.38
CA GLU A 40 22.53 -6.03 -18.32
C GLU A 40 21.97 -7.37 -17.84
N ALA A 41 22.00 -7.64 -16.54
CA ALA A 41 21.41 -8.85 -15.98
C ALA A 41 19.88 -8.88 -16.06
N LEU A 42 19.21 -7.72 -15.96
CA LEU A 42 17.75 -7.61 -16.03
C LEU A 42 17.21 -7.52 -17.47
N GLU A 43 17.99 -6.92 -18.36
CA GLU A 43 17.66 -6.68 -19.77
C GLU A 43 18.90 -6.95 -20.64
N PRO A 44 19.25 -8.23 -20.86
CA PRO A 44 20.38 -8.58 -21.72
C PRO A 44 20.19 -8.04 -23.13
N ALA A 45 21.22 -7.41 -23.69
CA ALA A 45 21.17 -6.74 -25.00
C ALA A 45 20.72 -7.65 -26.15
N TYR A 46 20.92 -8.97 -26.02
CA TYR A 46 20.48 -9.95 -27.04
C TYR A 46 18.98 -10.25 -26.98
N ILE A 47 18.25 -9.84 -25.93
CA ILE A 47 16.80 -10.04 -25.80
C ILE A 47 16.03 -8.77 -26.16
N THR A 48 16.57 -7.60 -25.80
CA THR A 48 15.83 -6.33 -25.91
C THR A 48 16.71 -5.25 -26.54
N SER A 49 16.26 -4.71 -27.70
CA SER A 49 16.93 -3.57 -28.32
C SER A 49 16.46 -2.19 -27.84
N ASP A 50 15.20 -2.06 -27.34
CA ASP A 50 14.57 -0.75 -27.23
C ASP A 50 13.84 -0.44 -25.89
N ILE A 51 13.70 -1.38 -24.97
CA ILE A 51 12.84 -1.18 -23.80
C ILE A 51 13.65 -1.04 -22.53
N LYS A 52 13.69 0.18 -21.96
CA LYS A 52 14.41 0.49 -20.71
C LYS A 52 13.55 0.23 -19.46
N LEU A 53 13.00 -0.96 -19.30
CA LEU A 53 12.15 -1.32 -18.17
C LEU A 53 12.93 -1.47 -16.86
N SER A 54 14.19 -1.90 -16.93
CA SER A 54 15.07 -2.10 -15.77
C SER A 54 15.22 -0.85 -14.92
N THR A 55 15.32 0.32 -15.55
CA THR A 55 15.47 1.59 -14.81
C THR A 55 14.29 1.86 -13.87
N SER A 56 13.06 1.65 -14.33
CA SER A 56 11.85 1.86 -13.49
C SER A 56 11.79 0.87 -12.35
N VAL A 57 12.15 -0.39 -12.59
CA VAL A 57 12.15 -1.44 -11.56
C VAL A 57 13.23 -1.21 -10.50
N ILE A 58 14.44 -0.82 -10.92
CA ILE A 58 15.54 -0.48 -10.01
C ILE A 58 15.17 0.73 -9.15
N ASN A 59 14.65 1.80 -9.78
CA ASN A 59 14.23 3.00 -9.06
C ASN A 59 13.11 2.68 -8.04
N ALA A 60 12.15 1.84 -8.40
CA ALA A 60 11.10 1.41 -7.46
C ALA A 60 11.68 0.64 -6.26
N ALA A 61 12.64 -0.26 -6.48
CA ALA A 61 13.32 -0.96 -5.39
C ALA A 61 14.08 -0.01 -4.44
N GLU A 62 14.70 1.04 -5.00
CA GLU A 62 15.40 2.06 -4.24
C GLU A 62 14.44 2.96 -3.45
N GLU A 63 13.36 3.45 -4.08
CA GLU A 63 12.32 4.27 -3.43
C GLU A 63 11.63 3.55 -2.27
N LEU A 64 11.41 2.25 -2.40
CA LEU A 64 10.85 1.40 -1.34
C LEU A 64 11.87 1.02 -0.26
N GLY A 65 13.12 1.49 -0.36
CA GLY A 65 14.16 1.19 0.61
C GLY A 65 14.61 -0.26 0.63
N LEU A 66 14.39 -1.02 -0.45
CA LEU A 66 14.83 -2.41 -0.57
C LEU A 66 16.33 -2.50 -0.86
N ILE A 67 16.81 -1.59 -1.72
CA ILE A 67 18.21 -1.43 -2.10
C ILE A 67 18.65 0.02 -1.89
N LYS A 68 19.96 0.23 -1.85
CA LYS A 68 20.58 1.57 -1.82
C LYS A 68 21.71 1.65 -2.82
N GLN A 69 22.00 2.85 -3.33
CA GLN A 69 23.16 3.12 -4.16
C GLN A 69 24.22 3.84 -3.34
N GLU A 70 25.45 3.31 -3.36
CA GLU A 70 26.64 3.91 -2.75
C GLU A 70 27.82 3.73 -3.71
N ASP A 71 28.57 4.79 -3.98
CA ASP A 71 29.78 4.81 -4.84
C ASP A 71 29.58 4.14 -6.23
N GLY A 72 28.37 4.29 -6.80
CA GLY A 72 28.00 3.73 -8.10
C GLY A 72 27.57 2.27 -8.09
N PHE A 73 27.55 1.63 -6.93
CA PHE A 73 27.10 0.25 -6.73
C PHE A 73 25.78 0.19 -5.96
N TYR A 74 24.96 -0.82 -6.24
CA TYR A 74 23.76 -1.15 -5.49
C TYR A 74 24.03 -2.21 -4.45
N TYR A 75 23.52 -1.99 -3.26
CA TYR A 75 23.59 -2.89 -2.10
C TYR A 75 22.20 -3.18 -1.53
N GLN A 76 22.05 -4.30 -0.86
CA GLN A 76 20.87 -4.58 -0.05
C GLN A 76 20.76 -3.51 1.06
N LYS A 77 19.54 -2.97 1.24
CA LYS A 77 19.21 -2.05 2.34
C LYS A 77 18.18 -2.66 3.30
N ALA A 78 17.14 -3.31 2.76
CA ALA A 78 16.15 -4.02 3.57
C ALA A 78 16.77 -5.22 4.29
N PRO A 79 16.16 -5.70 5.39
CA PRO A 79 16.57 -6.96 6.04
C PRO A 79 16.47 -8.16 5.09
N ASP A 80 16.83 -9.36 5.55
CA ASP A 80 16.78 -10.58 4.75
C ASP A 80 15.33 -11.01 4.47
N LEU A 81 14.75 -10.48 3.40
CA LEU A 81 13.41 -10.83 2.92
C LEU A 81 13.50 -12.10 2.07
N LYS A 82 12.90 -13.18 2.51
CA LYS A 82 12.95 -14.49 1.84
C LYS A 82 11.85 -14.68 0.82
N THR A 83 10.67 -14.14 1.11
CA THR A 83 9.47 -14.27 0.28
C THR A 83 8.98 -12.91 -0.20
N ILE A 84 8.10 -12.93 -1.19
CA ILE A 84 7.45 -11.71 -1.67
C ILE A 84 6.47 -11.15 -0.60
N GLU A 85 5.94 -12.01 0.25
CA GLU A 85 5.11 -11.64 1.40
C GLU A 85 5.95 -10.90 2.45
N ASP A 86 7.19 -11.32 2.71
CA ASP A 86 8.11 -10.59 3.60
C ASP A 86 8.38 -9.19 3.05
N MET A 87 8.57 -9.07 1.72
CA MET A 87 8.71 -7.77 1.06
C MET A 87 7.45 -6.91 1.24
N ARG A 88 6.25 -7.48 1.10
CA ARG A 88 5.00 -6.74 1.32
C ARG A 88 4.92 -6.20 2.74
N ARG A 89 5.16 -7.06 3.74
CA ARG A 89 5.14 -6.68 5.15
C ARG A 89 6.17 -5.59 5.46
N TYR A 90 7.38 -5.75 4.95
CA TYR A 90 8.43 -4.73 5.10
C TYR A 90 7.99 -3.38 4.53
N ILE A 91 7.44 -3.37 3.31
CA ILE A 91 6.95 -2.13 2.68
C ILE A 91 5.80 -1.53 3.49
N ASN A 92 4.82 -2.33 3.92
CA ASN A 92 3.67 -1.85 4.69
C ASN A 92 4.10 -1.25 6.04
N GLY A 93 5.09 -1.86 6.72
CA GLY A 93 5.66 -1.29 7.95
C GLY A 93 6.41 0.03 7.74
N ASN A 94 6.95 0.24 6.53
CA ASN A 94 7.74 1.42 6.17
C ASN A 94 7.04 2.37 5.19
N ILE A 95 5.74 2.20 4.95
CA ILE A 95 4.99 2.92 3.89
C ILE A 95 5.05 4.44 4.04
N ASN A 96 5.21 4.93 5.27
CA ASN A 96 5.34 6.36 5.54
C ASN A 96 6.62 6.97 4.92
N SER A 97 7.60 6.18 4.53
CA SER A 97 8.82 6.68 3.86
C SER A 97 8.54 7.29 2.47
N ILE A 98 7.38 6.97 1.88
CA ILE A 98 6.93 7.49 0.58
C ILE A 98 5.73 8.44 0.69
N LYS A 99 5.44 8.99 1.89
CA LYS A 99 4.26 9.82 2.19
C LYS A 99 4.09 11.05 1.29
N ASP A 100 5.19 11.62 0.80
CA ASP A 100 5.15 12.81 -0.05
C ASP A 100 4.92 12.46 -1.53
N GLY A 101 4.92 11.18 -1.89
CA GLY A 101 4.81 10.70 -3.25
C GLY A 101 3.36 10.56 -3.75
N ALA A 102 3.21 10.51 -5.08
CA ALA A 102 1.93 10.35 -5.75
C ALA A 102 1.21 9.07 -5.32
N PHE A 103 1.94 7.98 -5.15
CA PHE A 103 1.36 6.70 -4.71
C PHE A 103 0.60 6.83 -3.38
N TYR A 104 1.21 7.48 -2.40
CA TYR A 104 0.59 7.69 -1.09
C TYR A 104 -0.66 8.56 -1.21
N LYS A 105 -0.59 9.65 -1.97
CA LYS A 105 -1.71 10.58 -2.19
C LYS A 105 -2.86 9.91 -2.92
N ILE A 106 -2.59 9.15 -3.99
CA ILE A 106 -3.62 8.37 -4.70
C ILE A 106 -4.31 7.40 -3.73
N THR A 107 -3.54 6.69 -2.90
CA THR A 107 -4.12 5.75 -1.93
C THR A 107 -5.03 6.46 -0.95
N SER A 108 -4.57 7.57 -0.36
CA SER A 108 -5.37 8.38 0.56
C SER A 108 -6.66 8.89 -0.10
N GLU A 109 -6.60 9.42 -1.33
CA GLU A 109 -7.80 9.88 -2.06
C GLU A 109 -8.80 8.74 -2.32
N ILE A 110 -8.32 7.56 -2.72
CA ILE A 110 -9.20 6.40 -2.95
C ILE A 110 -9.89 5.95 -1.65
N PHE A 111 -9.20 6.00 -0.52
CA PHE A 111 -9.81 5.67 0.77
C PHE A 111 -10.76 6.75 1.31
N ASN A 112 -10.68 7.98 0.80
CA ASN A 112 -11.63 9.03 1.08
C ASN A 112 -12.93 8.93 0.26
N MET A 113 -12.91 8.19 -0.84
CA MET A 113 -14.08 8.00 -1.70
C MET A 113 -15.08 7.02 -1.09
N THR A 114 -16.35 7.31 -1.31
CA THR A 114 -17.43 6.36 -1.00
C THR A 114 -17.48 5.22 -2.03
N SER A 115 -18.11 4.11 -1.68
CA SER A 115 -18.33 3.01 -2.63
C SER A 115 -19.10 3.45 -3.88
N ASN A 116 -20.06 4.37 -3.73
CA ASN A 116 -20.85 4.89 -4.84
C ASN A 116 -20.00 5.72 -5.80
N GLU A 117 -19.12 6.58 -5.28
CA GLU A 117 -18.18 7.36 -6.09
C GLU A 117 -17.25 6.43 -6.86
N LEU A 118 -16.64 5.44 -6.19
CA LEU A 118 -15.75 4.46 -6.84
C LEU A 118 -16.45 3.68 -7.95
N MET A 119 -17.71 3.27 -7.74
CA MET A 119 -18.49 2.53 -8.73
C MET A 119 -19.04 3.43 -9.86
N SER A 120 -19.04 4.74 -9.70
CA SER A 120 -19.51 5.68 -10.71
C SER A 120 -18.55 5.83 -11.90
N TYR A 121 -17.25 5.57 -11.69
CA TYR A 121 -16.24 5.73 -12.73
C TYR A 121 -16.37 4.65 -13.81
N LYS A 122 -16.60 5.09 -15.05
CA LYS A 122 -16.65 4.20 -16.22
C LYS A 122 -15.27 4.00 -16.85
N GLN A 123 -14.36 4.94 -16.64
CA GLN A 123 -13.04 4.98 -17.25
C GLN A 123 -11.98 5.44 -16.24
N LEU A 124 -10.76 4.86 -16.36
CA LEU A 124 -9.61 5.30 -15.56
C LEU A 124 -9.23 6.77 -15.78
N THR A 125 -9.50 7.30 -16.96
CA THR A 125 -9.22 8.70 -17.31
C THR A 125 -10.05 9.66 -16.45
N GLU A 126 -11.31 9.34 -16.19
CA GLU A 126 -12.18 10.14 -15.32
C GLU A 126 -11.66 10.11 -13.87
N MET A 127 -11.40 8.93 -13.37
CA MET A 127 -10.86 8.74 -12.01
C MET A 127 -9.49 9.43 -11.83
N ALA A 128 -8.59 9.31 -12.81
CA ALA A 128 -7.28 9.95 -12.75
C ALA A 128 -7.39 11.48 -12.73
N ARG A 129 -8.32 12.07 -13.51
CA ARG A 129 -8.58 13.51 -13.51
C ARG A 129 -9.11 13.99 -12.16
N ASP A 130 -10.06 13.27 -11.58
CA ASP A 130 -10.68 13.66 -10.31
C ASP A 130 -9.66 13.56 -9.17
N ILE A 131 -8.90 12.48 -9.07
CA ILE A 131 -7.81 12.34 -8.09
C ILE A 131 -6.76 13.45 -8.30
N SER A 132 -6.41 13.79 -9.56
CA SER A 132 -5.47 14.87 -9.86
C SER A 132 -5.97 16.22 -9.36
N SER A 133 -7.28 16.48 -9.44
CA SER A 133 -7.87 17.74 -8.99
C SER A 133 -7.83 17.91 -7.47
N HIS A 134 -7.97 16.82 -6.72
CA HIS A 134 -7.94 16.84 -5.26
C HIS A 134 -6.51 16.76 -4.69
N SER A 135 -5.66 15.95 -5.27
CA SER A 135 -4.29 15.72 -4.77
C SER A 135 -3.28 16.79 -5.19
N LEU A 136 -3.66 17.73 -6.06
CA LEU A 136 -2.77 18.74 -6.69
C LEU A 136 -1.57 18.12 -7.41
N GLN A 137 -1.73 16.89 -7.90
CA GLN A 137 -0.70 16.16 -8.65
C GLN A 137 -1.27 15.71 -10.00
N SER A 138 -0.48 15.81 -11.04
CA SER A 138 -0.84 15.26 -12.36
C SER A 138 -0.73 13.73 -12.31
N ILE A 139 -1.86 13.04 -12.37
CA ILE A 139 -1.94 11.57 -12.37
C ILE A 139 -2.44 11.13 -13.73
N THR A 140 -1.70 10.21 -14.36
CA THR A 140 -2.11 9.65 -15.65
C THR A 140 -2.94 8.37 -15.46
N PRO A 141 -3.79 8.00 -16.44
CA PRO A 141 -4.50 6.72 -16.41
C PRO A 141 -3.55 5.51 -16.30
N GLU A 142 -2.36 5.60 -16.91
CA GLU A 142 -1.30 4.58 -16.82
C GLU A 142 -0.71 4.52 -15.43
N GLY A 143 -0.46 5.67 -14.79
CA GLY A 143 -0.01 5.75 -13.41
C GLY A 143 -1.03 5.13 -12.45
N LEU A 144 -2.33 5.43 -12.65
CA LEU A 144 -3.40 4.80 -11.86
C LEU A 144 -3.51 3.29 -12.12
N ARG A 145 -3.23 2.82 -13.35
CA ARG A 145 -3.15 1.39 -13.65
C ARG A 145 -1.98 0.74 -12.92
N ALA A 146 -0.82 1.38 -12.90
CA ALA A 146 0.35 0.91 -12.15
C ALA A 146 0.09 0.91 -10.64
N TRP A 147 -0.57 1.96 -10.11
CA TRP A 147 -0.99 2.02 -8.72
C TRP A 147 -1.85 0.80 -8.32
N ARG A 148 -2.78 0.35 -9.17
CA ARG A 148 -3.65 -0.80 -8.88
C ARG A 148 -2.87 -2.09 -8.59
N PHE A 149 -1.78 -2.35 -9.32
CA PHE A 149 -0.94 -3.54 -9.06
C PHE A 149 -0.31 -3.49 -7.67
N TRP A 150 0.17 -2.33 -7.28
CA TRP A 150 0.76 -2.13 -5.97
C TRP A 150 -0.28 -2.04 -4.85
N GLY A 151 -1.38 -1.35 -5.09
CA GLY A 151 -2.48 -1.25 -4.13
C GLY A 151 -3.06 -2.62 -3.78
N GLN A 152 -3.24 -3.49 -4.79
CA GLN A 152 -3.67 -4.87 -4.57
C GLN A 152 -2.61 -5.69 -3.84
N PHE A 153 -1.34 -5.58 -4.25
CA PHE A 153 -0.23 -6.30 -3.62
C PHE A 153 -0.03 -5.89 -2.15
N LEU A 154 -0.09 -4.61 -1.84
CA LEU A 154 0.06 -4.08 -0.48
C LEU A 154 -1.18 -4.28 0.40
N GLY A 155 -2.26 -4.84 -0.16
CA GLY A 155 -3.45 -5.21 0.60
C GLY A 155 -4.39 -4.04 0.88
N PHE A 156 -4.39 -3.00 0.04
CA PHE A 156 -5.34 -1.90 0.15
C PHE A 156 -6.73 -2.25 -0.42
N GLY A 157 -6.84 -3.34 -1.16
CA GLY A 157 -8.09 -3.78 -1.75
C GLY A 157 -7.90 -4.76 -2.90
N TYR A 158 -8.93 -4.91 -3.70
CA TYR A 158 -8.95 -5.84 -4.83
C TYR A 158 -9.67 -5.25 -6.04
N LEU A 159 -9.40 -5.83 -7.21
CA LEU A 159 -10.11 -5.47 -8.44
C LEU A 159 -11.38 -6.29 -8.59
N SER A 160 -12.50 -5.62 -8.78
CA SER A 160 -13.79 -6.22 -9.12
C SER A 160 -14.30 -5.55 -10.40
N ASN A 161 -14.43 -6.29 -11.48
CA ASN A 161 -14.90 -5.78 -12.77
C ASN A 161 -14.24 -4.46 -13.21
N LEU A 162 -12.92 -4.35 -13.11
CA LEU A 162 -12.11 -3.17 -13.42
C LEU A 162 -12.19 -2.02 -12.40
N VAL A 163 -13.06 -2.09 -11.41
CA VAL A 163 -13.13 -1.13 -10.30
C VAL A 163 -12.25 -1.62 -9.16
N PHE A 164 -11.45 -0.73 -8.58
CA PHE A 164 -10.70 -1.03 -7.37
C PHE A 164 -11.62 -0.83 -6.16
N MET A 165 -11.83 -1.91 -5.41
CA MET A 165 -12.63 -1.91 -4.19
C MET A 165 -11.72 -1.88 -2.97
N PRO A 166 -11.70 -0.78 -2.21
CA PRO A 166 -10.92 -0.68 -0.99
C PRO A 166 -11.36 -1.72 0.04
N ASN A 167 -10.39 -2.46 0.55
CA ASN A 167 -10.53 -3.39 1.66
C ASN A 167 -9.16 -3.56 2.31
N ALA A 168 -8.97 -2.94 3.45
CA ALA A 168 -7.66 -2.86 4.11
C ALA A 168 -7.29 -4.09 4.95
N ALA A 169 -8.01 -5.21 4.84
CA ALA A 169 -7.80 -6.37 5.71
C ALA A 169 -6.35 -6.85 5.70
N LEU A 170 -5.78 -7.11 4.52
CA LEU A 170 -4.42 -7.63 4.39
C LEU A 170 -3.37 -6.59 4.83
N PHE A 171 -3.60 -5.30 4.56
CA PHE A 171 -2.73 -4.23 5.01
C PHE A 171 -2.73 -4.13 6.55
N ILE A 172 -3.91 -4.13 7.18
CA ILE A 172 -4.04 -4.09 8.64
C ILE A 172 -3.42 -5.36 9.27
N GLU A 173 -3.62 -6.55 8.68
CA GLU A 173 -2.99 -7.79 9.13
C GLU A 173 -1.46 -7.71 9.10
N ASP A 174 -0.89 -7.13 8.04
CA ASP A 174 0.56 -6.89 7.96
C ASP A 174 1.04 -5.90 9.04
N LEU A 175 0.27 -4.85 9.35
CA LEU A 175 0.61 -3.94 10.44
C LEU A 175 0.53 -4.61 11.80
N ILE A 176 -0.48 -5.46 12.05
CA ILE A 176 -0.56 -6.26 13.26
C ILE A 176 0.67 -7.18 13.38
N HIS A 177 1.06 -7.83 12.29
CA HIS A 177 2.23 -8.71 12.27
C HIS A 177 3.55 -7.96 12.51
N ASN A 178 3.69 -6.75 11.99
CA ASN A 178 4.91 -5.94 12.11
C ASN A 178 5.07 -5.27 13.48
N ASN A 179 4.02 -5.22 14.27
CA ASN A 179 4.02 -4.61 15.60
C ASN A 179 3.79 -5.68 16.67
N GLU A 180 4.25 -5.42 17.89
CA GLU A 180 4.21 -6.39 18.99
C GLU A 180 2.84 -6.41 19.67
N PHE A 181 1.82 -6.88 18.95
CA PHE A 181 0.51 -7.12 19.56
C PHE A 181 0.49 -8.46 20.30
N SER A 182 -0.03 -8.46 21.52
CA SER A 182 -0.25 -9.68 22.30
C SER A 182 -1.61 -10.30 21.96
N LYS A 183 -1.63 -11.58 21.64
CA LYS A 183 -2.86 -12.32 21.37
C LYS A 183 -3.74 -12.41 22.62
N GLY A 184 -5.06 -12.28 22.43
CA GLY A 184 -6.05 -12.29 23.50
C GLY A 184 -6.08 -11.02 24.35
N VAL A 185 -5.30 -10.01 24.00
CA VAL A 185 -5.32 -8.70 24.66
C VAL A 185 -6.28 -7.78 23.93
N LEU A 186 -7.06 -7.06 24.72
CA LEU A 186 -8.06 -6.10 24.26
C LEU A 186 -7.43 -4.70 24.26
N TYR A 187 -7.25 -4.13 23.08
CA TYR A 187 -6.74 -2.77 22.88
C TYR A 187 -7.93 -1.82 22.64
N SER A 188 -7.92 -0.62 23.22
CA SER A 188 -8.82 0.42 22.71
C SER A 188 -8.52 0.74 21.26
N VAL A 189 -9.50 1.27 20.51
CA VAL A 189 -9.25 1.65 19.10
C VAL A 189 -8.14 2.69 19.00
N ASP A 190 -8.09 3.65 19.91
CA ASP A 190 -7.06 4.69 19.91
C ASP A 190 -5.66 4.08 20.18
N GLU A 191 -5.50 3.19 21.16
CA GLU A 191 -4.24 2.45 21.40
C GLU A 191 -3.82 1.60 20.18
N PHE A 192 -4.78 0.89 19.57
CA PHE A 192 -4.50 0.13 18.36
C PHE A 192 -3.97 1.02 17.23
N LEU A 193 -4.61 2.16 16.99
CA LEU A 193 -4.20 3.11 15.96
C LEU A 193 -2.84 3.76 16.26
N ASP A 194 -2.53 4.03 17.53
CA ASP A 194 -1.23 4.56 17.94
C ASP A 194 -0.11 3.56 17.67
N ILE A 195 -0.33 2.27 17.99
CA ILE A 195 0.67 1.20 17.76
C ILE A 195 0.95 1.04 16.26
N VAL A 196 -0.07 1.07 15.39
CA VAL A 196 0.11 0.91 13.93
C VAL A 196 0.47 2.20 13.21
N SER A 197 0.58 3.32 13.94
CA SER A 197 1.02 4.61 13.41
C SER A 197 2.55 4.60 13.18
N PRO A 198 3.10 5.33 12.21
CA PRO A 198 2.37 6.19 11.26
C PRO A 198 1.85 5.46 10.02
N SER A 199 2.08 4.15 9.86
CA SER A 199 1.78 3.42 8.63
C SER A 199 0.28 3.42 8.27
N ILE A 200 -0.61 3.37 9.28
CA ILE A 200 -2.07 3.40 9.06
C ILE A 200 -2.56 4.70 8.42
N ASN A 201 -1.80 5.79 8.50
CA ASN A 201 -2.21 7.12 8.05
C ASN A 201 -2.39 7.20 6.52
N ILE A 202 -1.85 6.26 5.75
CA ILE A 202 -2.07 6.19 4.29
C ILE A 202 -3.53 5.89 3.94
N ILE A 203 -4.25 5.19 4.82
CA ILE A 203 -5.64 4.78 4.61
C ILE A 203 -6.63 5.41 5.60
N LEU A 204 -6.15 6.09 6.62
CA LEU A 204 -6.98 6.72 7.65
C LEU A 204 -6.49 8.15 7.87
N ASN A 205 -7.22 9.12 7.35
CA ASN A 205 -6.86 10.52 7.40
C ASN A 205 -7.20 11.20 8.73
N ASN A 206 -6.76 12.45 8.91
CA ASN A 206 -7.04 13.22 10.12
C ASN A 206 -8.54 13.53 10.30
N SER A 207 -9.31 13.67 9.23
CA SER A 207 -10.76 13.88 9.31
C SER A 207 -11.45 12.66 9.89
N ASP A 208 -11.10 11.46 9.43
CA ASP A 208 -11.62 10.19 9.96
C ASP A 208 -11.32 10.07 11.46
N LYS A 209 -10.08 10.39 11.85
CA LYS A 209 -9.63 10.38 13.26
C LYS A 209 -10.38 11.38 14.12
N ASN A 210 -10.56 12.61 13.65
CA ASN A 210 -11.28 13.64 14.37
C ASN A 210 -12.76 13.31 14.56
N LEU A 211 -13.36 12.66 13.56
CA LEU A 211 -14.77 12.22 13.62
C LEU A 211 -14.94 10.87 14.32
N LYS A 212 -13.84 10.21 14.69
CA LYS A 212 -13.82 8.83 15.20
C LYS A 212 -14.70 7.90 14.33
N THR A 213 -14.47 7.97 13.01
CA THR A 213 -15.25 7.19 12.03
C THR A 213 -14.29 6.55 11.03
N PHE A 214 -14.36 5.24 10.90
CA PHE A 214 -13.62 4.52 9.88
C PHE A 214 -14.25 4.74 8.50
N ASN A 215 -13.42 5.03 7.50
CA ASN A 215 -13.87 5.09 6.12
C ASN A 215 -14.28 3.71 5.57
N TYR A 216 -14.79 3.68 4.34
CA TYR A 216 -15.30 2.47 3.72
C TYR A 216 -14.25 1.34 3.67
N GLY A 217 -13.04 1.62 3.20
CA GLY A 217 -12.00 0.61 3.02
C GLY A 217 -11.49 0.01 4.33
N VAL A 218 -11.35 0.84 5.38
CA VAL A 218 -11.00 0.36 6.73
C VAL A 218 -12.14 -0.43 7.35
N THR A 219 -13.39 0.04 7.20
CA THR A 219 -14.58 -0.70 7.68
C THR A 219 -14.66 -2.09 7.05
N CYS A 220 -14.50 -2.19 5.70
CA CYS A 220 -14.44 -3.48 5.01
C CYS A 220 -13.28 -4.36 5.50
N GLY A 221 -12.13 -3.75 5.76
CA GLY A 221 -10.95 -4.45 6.28
C GLY A 221 -11.19 -5.06 7.65
N LEU A 222 -11.67 -4.28 8.61
CA LEU A 222 -11.98 -4.75 9.97
C LEU A 222 -13.05 -5.85 9.95
N SER A 223 -14.12 -5.67 9.18
CA SER A 223 -15.17 -6.70 9.03
C SER A 223 -14.63 -8.00 8.43
N THR A 224 -13.71 -7.91 7.45
CA THR A 224 -13.07 -9.10 6.87
C THR A 224 -12.17 -9.81 7.87
N LEU A 225 -11.37 -9.07 8.65
CA LEU A 225 -10.50 -9.65 9.69
C LEU A 225 -11.31 -10.32 10.81
N GLU A 226 -12.43 -9.73 11.19
CA GLU A 226 -13.35 -10.31 12.18
C GLU A 226 -14.01 -11.57 11.63
N ALA A 227 -14.52 -11.55 10.40
CA ALA A 227 -15.14 -12.71 9.75
C ALA A 227 -14.16 -13.88 9.55
N THR A 228 -12.85 -13.58 9.42
CA THR A 228 -11.79 -14.60 9.30
C THR A 228 -11.16 -15.00 10.63
N GLY A 229 -11.67 -14.48 11.76
CA GLY A 229 -11.19 -14.82 13.10
C GLY A 229 -9.76 -14.34 13.40
N ARG A 230 -9.34 -13.22 12.81
CA ARG A 230 -8.04 -12.59 13.06
C ARG A 230 -8.11 -11.57 14.18
N ILE A 231 -9.24 -10.89 14.27
CA ILE A 231 -9.56 -9.94 15.32
C ILE A 231 -10.98 -10.18 15.81
N LYS A 232 -11.30 -9.57 16.95
CA LYS A 232 -12.68 -9.45 17.45
C LYS A 232 -12.90 -8.00 17.83
N THR A 233 -13.95 -7.39 17.30
CA THR A 233 -14.37 -6.03 17.67
C THR A 233 -15.36 -6.08 18.83
N GLN A 234 -15.28 -5.09 19.74
CA GLN A 234 -16.16 -5.02 20.91
C GLN A 234 -16.63 -3.59 21.14
N HIS A 235 -17.81 -3.45 21.72
CA HIS A 235 -18.35 -2.19 22.22
C HIS A 235 -18.53 -2.30 23.73
N ILE A 236 -17.69 -1.57 24.48
CA ILE A 236 -17.75 -1.48 25.94
C ILE A 236 -18.29 -0.10 26.31
N LEU A 237 -19.24 -0.06 27.24
CA LEU A 237 -19.79 1.19 27.74
C LEU A 237 -18.71 2.03 28.42
N ASP A 238 -18.85 3.35 28.33
CA ASP A 238 -17.94 4.34 28.92
C ASP A 238 -16.53 4.40 28.30
N HIS A 239 -16.30 3.75 27.16
CA HIS A 239 -15.10 3.88 26.35
C HIS A 239 -15.33 4.81 25.15
N ASP A 240 -14.24 5.37 24.62
CA ASP A 240 -14.25 6.18 23.39
C ASP A 240 -14.73 5.36 22.20
N VAL A 241 -15.74 5.87 21.50
CA VAL A 241 -16.45 5.16 20.45
C VAL A 241 -15.96 5.57 19.08
N TRP A 242 -15.58 4.60 18.28
CA TRP A 242 -15.40 4.71 16.83
C TRP A 242 -16.61 4.12 16.10
N ASN A 243 -17.00 4.75 15.01
CA ASN A 243 -18.09 4.28 14.16
C ASN A 243 -17.55 3.63 12.89
N THR A 244 -18.19 2.57 12.45
CA THR A 244 -17.97 2.02 11.09
C THR A 244 -18.96 2.59 10.10
N MET A 245 -18.63 2.58 8.82
CA MET A 245 -19.60 2.89 7.77
C MET A 245 -20.60 1.73 7.60
N ASN A 246 -21.79 2.05 7.08
CA ASN A 246 -22.74 1.02 6.69
C ASN A 246 -22.30 0.35 5.38
N ILE A 247 -21.89 -0.91 5.46
CA ILE A 247 -21.47 -1.75 4.32
C ILE A 247 -22.54 -2.82 3.98
N GLY A 248 -23.79 -2.57 4.30
CA GLY A 248 -24.89 -3.52 4.12
C GLY A 248 -25.24 -4.33 5.37
N LEU A 249 -24.44 -4.25 6.44
CA LEU A 249 -24.67 -4.91 7.74
C LEU A 249 -25.11 -3.93 8.84
N GLY A 250 -25.36 -2.67 8.49
CA GLY A 250 -25.52 -1.56 9.42
C GLY A 250 -24.19 -0.94 9.83
N SER A 251 -24.23 0.25 10.44
CA SER A 251 -23.07 0.83 11.11
C SER A 251 -22.90 0.21 12.49
N GLN A 252 -21.66 -0.11 12.85
CA GLN A 252 -21.33 -0.64 14.17
C GLN A 252 -20.55 0.41 14.98
N ARG A 253 -20.69 0.33 16.30
CA ARG A 253 -19.91 1.12 17.26
C ARG A 253 -18.86 0.21 17.85
N ILE A 254 -17.59 0.62 17.74
CA ILE A 254 -16.45 -0.16 18.20
C ILE A 254 -15.68 0.69 19.20
N THR A 255 -15.31 0.12 20.32
CA THR A 255 -14.45 0.77 21.32
C THR A 255 -13.11 0.05 21.46
N ASN A 256 -13.11 -1.26 21.19
CA ASN A 256 -11.94 -2.10 21.40
C ASN A 256 -11.77 -3.14 20.29
N ILE A 257 -10.52 -3.54 20.08
CA ILE A 257 -10.09 -4.57 19.14
C ILE A 257 -9.23 -5.59 19.91
N GLU A 258 -9.60 -6.85 19.86
CA GLU A 258 -8.86 -7.99 20.40
C GLU A 258 -8.15 -8.70 19.25
N ILE A 259 -6.87 -9.00 19.38
CA ILE A 259 -6.08 -9.77 18.41
C ILE A 259 -6.18 -11.26 18.76
N LEU A 260 -6.61 -12.10 17.81
CA LEU A 260 -6.88 -13.53 18.01
C LEU A 260 -5.73 -14.45 17.58
#